data_a11fdde321fca5a1cb7fd57b854c3bca
#
_entry.id   a11fdde321fca5a1cb7fd57b854c3bca
#
_cell.length_a   1.000
_cell.length_b   1.000
_cell.length_c   1.000
_cell.angle_alpha   90.00
_cell.angle_beta   90.00
_cell.angle_gamma   90.00
#
_symmetry.space_group_name_H-M   'P 1'
#
loop_
_entity.id
_entity.type
_entity.pdbx_description
1 polymer ?
#
loop_
_entity_poly.entity_id
_entity_poly.type
_entity_poly.pdbx_seq_one_letter_code
_entity_poly.pdbx_strand_id
1 'polypeptide(L)'
;MRRALLVLPPALAVLALLLWWMGRPDPGTEAGGGPGGGDQTVTVAAAPVETTDITERLTFTGTLVAAHRLEIATRVTGELEHLHVDVGDVVSPGDLLAELDDDEFQQELEQAQAELAVSRATLQESEAALALARKELARARELRAQRIASEAELETAATEVEAKEAQVSLARAQVQQRQAALRNARIRLGYTRIQAEVEERTGSWRVGERLVDPGSLLQANTPILTLVNLQPLTARMYVTERDYARLAVGQAARLTSTAHPGAQFSGEVARIAPEFREASRQALVEIHIPNAGERLRPGMFVEVSVRTRTAEQATVIPVDALVERDGRRGVFRVEETDSGLVARFVPVETGIEADGRVQVLTPDLAGRVVTLGRHLLTDGTRLRLGELDEVIIEGVR
;
A
#
# COMPACT_ATOMS: atom_id res chain seq x y z
N MET A 1 -3.88 88.19 -41.39
CA MET A 1 -3.72 88.72 -40.02
C MET A 1 -3.99 87.62 -39.03
N ARG A 2 -2.98 86.93 -38.58
CA ARG A 2 -3.11 85.92 -37.52
C ARG A 2 -1.87 86.05 -36.62
N ARG A 3 -2.08 86.45 -35.37
CA ARG A 3 -1.07 86.51 -34.33
C ARG A 3 -0.77 85.13 -33.79
N ALA A 4 0.46 84.66 -33.92
CA ALA A 4 0.93 83.41 -33.32
C ALA A 4 1.38 83.70 -31.87
N LEU A 5 0.70 83.09 -30.91
CA LEU A 5 1.11 83.06 -29.50
C LEU A 5 2.11 81.93 -29.30
N LEU A 6 3.33 82.22 -28.94
CA LEU A 6 4.38 81.26 -28.58
C LEU A 6 4.14 80.79 -27.14
N VAL A 7 3.73 79.60 -26.93
CA VAL A 7 3.63 78.96 -25.61
C VAL A 7 4.93 78.19 -25.39
N LEU A 8 5.77 78.65 -24.48
CA LEU A 8 6.94 77.90 -23.98
C LEU A 8 6.49 76.67 -23.16
N PRO A 9 7.11 75.50 -23.34
CA PRO A 9 6.75 74.32 -22.60
C PRO A 9 7.22 74.34 -21.12
N PRO A 10 6.41 73.83 -20.19
CA PRO A 10 6.68 73.92 -18.74
C PRO A 10 7.94 73.20 -18.25
N ALA A 11 8.56 72.39 -19.15
CA ALA A 11 9.74 71.58 -18.82
C ALA A 11 10.99 72.39 -18.42
N LEU A 12 11.16 73.63 -18.95
CA LEU A 12 12.32 74.46 -18.64
C LEU A 12 12.25 75.14 -17.26
N ALA A 13 11.05 75.38 -16.72
CA ALA A 13 10.85 75.90 -15.38
C ALA A 13 11.20 74.93 -14.27
N VAL A 14 10.92 73.64 -14.52
CA VAL A 14 11.22 72.50 -13.56
C VAL A 14 12.73 72.26 -13.52
N LEU A 15 13.43 72.36 -14.65
CA LEU A 15 14.88 72.14 -14.70
C LEU A 15 15.65 73.29 -13.97
N ALA A 16 15.15 74.51 -14.06
CA ALA A 16 15.75 75.65 -13.34
C ALA A 16 15.54 75.57 -11.82
N LEU A 17 14.41 75.01 -11.36
CA LEU A 17 14.14 74.82 -9.94
C LEU A 17 14.98 73.65 -9.36
N LEU A 18 15.23 72.61 -10.15
CA LEU A 18 16.12 71.50 -9.74
C LEU A 18 17.58 71.94 -9.66
N LEU A 19 18.07 72.75 -10.57
CA LEU A 19 19.43 73.28 -10.52
C LEU A 19 19.63 74.27 -9.37
N TRP A 20 18.59 75.06 -8.99
CA TRP A 20 18.65 75.96 -7.84
C TRP A 20 18.64 75.23 -6.50
N TRP A 21 18.01 74.05 -6.44
CA TRP A 21 17.96 73.21 -5.25
C TRP A 21 19.28 72.42 -5.03
N MET A 22 20.00 72.05 -6.09
CA MET A 22 21.32 71.40 -6.04
C MET A 22 22.50 72.31 -5.71
N GLY A 23 22.31 73.63 -5.71
CA GLY A 23 23.36 74.65 -5.50
C GLY A 23 23.42 75.28 -4.10
N ARG A 24 22.65 74.68 -3.11
CA ARG A 24 22.75 75.23 -1.73
C ARG A 24 23.90 74.54 -1.00
N PRO A 25 24.91 75.23 -0.54
CA PRO A 25 25.91 74.72 0.38
C PRO A 25 25.25 74.46 1.75
N ASP A 26 25.30 73.23 2.24
CA ASP A 26 24.96 72.93 3.63
C ASP A 26 25.92 73.62 4.58
N PRO A 27 25.38 74.27 5.63
CA PRO A 27 26.26 74.83 6.68
C PRO A 27 26.66 73.72 7.64
N GLY A 28 27.91 73.31 7.58
CA GLY A 28 28.67 72.85 8.73
C GLY A 28 28.24 71.51 9.35
N THR A 29 28.81 70.42 8.86
CA THR A 29 29.01 69.25 9.74
C THR A 29 30.52 69.19 10.01
N GLU A 30 30.85 69.47 11.25
CA GLU A 30 32.21 69.32 11.78
C GLU A 30 32.68 67.85 11.58
N ALA A 31 33.84 67.68 11.03
CA ALA A 31 34.58 66.46 10.97
C ALA A 31 34.95 66.05 12.41
N GLY A 32 34.15 65.03 12.90
CA GLY A 32 34.40 64.42 14.20
C GLY A 32 34.44 62.96 14.09
N GLY A 33 35.59 62.36 14.26
CA GLY A 33 35.69 60.98 14.73
C GLY A 33 35.82 59.88 13.67
N GLY A 34 37.02 59.36 13.55
CA GLY A 34 37.34 58.10 12.88
C GLY A 34 36.52 56.89 13.42
N PRO A 35 36.58 55.71 12.82
CA PRO A 35 35.85 54.55 13.26
C PRO A 35 36.42 54.08 14.60
N GLY A 36 35.90 54.66 15.69
CA GLY A 36 36.05 54.07 17.00
C GLY A 36 35.26 52.78 17.02
N GLY A 37 35.93 51.66 17.16
CA GLY A 37 35.32 50.39 17.50
C GLY A 37 34.61 50.48 18.84
N GLY A 38 33.40 51.09 18.82
CA GLY A 38 32.53 51.08 19.99
C GLY A 38 32.08 49.64 20.22
N ASP A 39 32.38 49.21 21.39
CA ASP A 39 32.04 47.96 22.03
C ASP A 39 30.50 47.78 22.05
N GLN A 40 29.91 47.55 20.85
CA GLN A 40 28.46 47.39 20.70
C GLN A 40 28.04 46.04 21.22
N THR A 41 27.48 46.07 22.43
CA THR A 41 26.86 44.89 23.02
C THR A 41 25.53 44.58 22.31
N VAL A 42 25.40 43.44 21.66
CA VAL A 42 24.19 43.03 20.94
C VAL A 42 23.34 42.20 21.90
N THR A 43 22.06 42.59 22.02
CA THR A 43 21.08 41.79 22.78
C THR A 43 20.59 40.62 21.94
N VAL A 44 20.72 39.41 22.48
CA VAL A 44 20.41 38.14 21.78
C VAL A 44 19.60 37.21 22.68
N ALA A 45 18.84 36.31 22.05
CA ALA A 45 18.33 35.12 22.74
C ALA A 45 19.23 33.91 22.43
N ALA A 46 19.45 33.06 23.41
CA ALA A 46 20.28 31.86 23.28
C ALA A 46 19.54 30.63 23.83
N ALA A 47 19.70 29.52 23.19
CA ALA A 47 19.15 28.22 23.64
C ALA A 47 20.27 27.30 24.07
N PRO A 48 20.02 26.38 25.01
CA PRO A 48 20.98 25.34 25.37
C PRO A 48 21.21 24.37 24.19
N VAL A 49 22.43 23.86 24.14
CA VAL A 49 22.74 22.67 23.35
C VAL A 49 22.29 21.47 24.17
N GLU A 50 21.41 20.66 23.60
CA GLU A 50 20.82 19.51 24.29
C GLU A 50 21.38 18.20 23.72
N THR A 51 21.41 17.17 24.55
CA THR A 51 21.67 15.79 24.09
C THR A 51 20.37 15.02 24.20
N THR A 52 19.78 14.63 23.08
CA THR A 52 18.50 13.90 23.03
C THR A 52 18.39 13.09 21.76
N ASP A 53 17.43 12.19 21.73
CA ASP A 53 17.14 11.44 20.52
C ASP A 53 16.44 12.32 19.48
N ILE A 54 16.92 12.25 18.25
CA ILE A 54 16.32 12.93 17.12
C ILE A 54 15.95 11.92 16.05
N THR A 55 14.70 11.99 15.57
CA THR A 55 14.16 11.05 14.58
C THR A 55 13.65 11.79 13.38
N GLU A 56 14.18 11.48 12.22
CA GLU A 56 13.69 11.95 10.94
C GLU A 56 12.45 11.17 10.52
N ARG A 57 11.42 11.90 10.11
CA ARG A 57 10.18 11.33 9.59
C ARG A 57 9.87 11.91 8.22
N LEU A 58 9.45 11.04 7.32
CA LEU A 58 8.89 11.46 6.04
C LEU A 58 7.38 11.27 6.08
N THR A 59 6.66 12.31 5.69
CA THR A 59 5.19 12.29 5.67
C THR A 59 4.69 12.20 4.24
N PHE A 60 3.78 11.27 4.02
CA PHE A 60 3.17 10.99 2.72
C PHE A 60 1.66 10.88 2.87
N THR A 61 0.93 11.07 1.79
CA THR A 61 -0.50 10.74 1.72
C THR A 61 -0.67 9.40 1.03
N GLY A 62 -1.52 8.55 1.59
CA GLY A 62 -1.83 7.24 1.05
C GLY A 62 -3.32 6.92 1.06
N THR A 63 -3.69 5.86 0.37
CA THR A 63 -5.04 5.31 0.37
C THR A 63 -5.01 3.91 0.93
N LEU A 64 -5.96 3.59 1.82
CA LEU A 64 -6.13 2.26 2.35
C LEU A 64 -6.77 1.35 1.32
N VAL A 65 -6.23 0.15 1.17
CA VAL A 65 -6.82 -0.93 0.37
C VAL A 65 -6.91 -2.18 1.22
N ALA A 66 -7.88 -3.03 0.91
CA ALA A 66 -7.93 -4.37 1.51
C ALA A 66 -6.69 -5.16 1.06
N ALA A 67 -6.09 -5.94 1.97
CA ALA A 67 -4.99 -6.83 1.60
C ALA A 67 -5.45 -7.88 0.57
N HIS A 68 -6.69 -8.34 0.72
CA HIS A 68 -7.32 -9.28 -0.21
C HIS A 68 -8.73 -8.79 -0.57
N ARG A 69 -9.02 -8.78 -1.86
CA ARG A 69 -10.33 -8.53 -2.43
C ARG A 69 -10.61 -9.64 -3.43
N LEU A 70 -11.74 -10.30 -3.29
CA LEU A 70 -12.20 -11.35 -4.19
C LEU A 70 -13.50 -10.91 -4.86
N GLU A 71 -13.59 -11.10 -6.15
CA GLU A 71 -14.84 -10.97 -6.90
C GLU A 71 -15.43 -12.37 -7.06
N ILE A 72 -16.59 -12.58 -6.46
CA ILE A 72 -17.32 -13.83 -6.56
C ILE A 72 -18.19 -13.76 -7.81
N ALA A 73 -17.96 -14.69 -8.73
CA ALA A 73 -18.66 -14.76 -10.01
C ALA A 73 -19.27 -16.14 -10.22
N THR A 74 -20.37 -16.21 -10.97
CA THR A 74 -20.96 -17.47 -11.38
C THR A 74 -20.07 -18.21 -12.40
N ARG A 75 -20.03 -19.55 -12.32
CA ARG A 75 -19.30 -20.41 -13.28
C ARG A 75 -20.20 -20.95 -14.39
N VAL A 76 -21.52 -20.87 -14.21
CA VAL A 76 -22.53 -21.34 -15.15
C VAL A 76 -23.55 -20.22 -15.42
N THR A 77 -24.24 -20.30 -16.55
CA THR A 77 -25.35 -19.41 -16.85
C THR A 77 -26.59 -19.89 -16.13
N GLY A 78 -27.35 -18.99 -15.52
CA GLY A 78 -28.60 -19.29 -14.82
C GLY A 78 -29.22 -18.03 -14.22
N GLU A 79 -30.49 -18.10 -13.82
CA GLU A 79 -31.17 -17.05 -13.08
C GLU A 79 -30.73 -17.11 -11.60
N LEU A 80 -30.45 -15.93 -11.02
CA LEU A 80 -30.14 -15.82 -9.59
C LEU A 80 -31.43 -15.95 -8.79
N GLU A 81 -31.62 -17.10 -8.14
CA GLU A 81 -32.85 -17.34 -7.36
C GLU A 81 -32.76 -16.69 -5.98
N HIS A 82 -31.66 -16.95 -5.27
CA HIS A 82 -31.45 -16.46 -3.92
C HIS A 82 -30.06 -15.85 -3.72
N LEU A 83 -30.01 -14.76 -2.95
CA LEU A 83 -28.79 -14.18 -2.42
C LEU A 83 -28.87 -14.18 -0.90
N HIS A 84 -28.02 -14.95 -0.22
CA HIS A 84 -28.10 -15.21 1.21
C HIS A 84 -27.33 -14.22 2.07
N VAL A 85 -26.59 -13.29 1.46
CA VAL A 85 -25.76 -12.30 2.15
C VAL A 85 -25.99 -10.91 1.59
N ASP A 86 -25.83 -9.88 2.43
CA ASP A 86 -25.93 -8.48 2.02
C ASP A 86 -24.66 -7.70 2.39
N VAL A 87 -24.56 -6.46 1.90
CA VAL A 87 -23.39 -5.59 2.09
C VAL A 87 -23.10 -5.40 3.58
N GLY A 88 -21.86 -5.68 3.96
CA GLY A 88 -21.39 -5.57 5.35
C GLY A 88 -21.43 -6.88 6.14
N ASP A 89 -22.12 -7.91 5.66
CA ASP A 89 -22.19 -9.21 6.34
C ASP A 89 -20.82 -9.86 6.47
N VAL A 90 -20.62 -10.58 7.56
CA VAL A 90 -19.43 -11.40 7.81
C VAL A 90 -19.61 -12.72 7.10
N VAL A 91 -18.59 -13.16 6.39
CA VAL A 91 -18.57 -14.39 5.61
C VAL A 91 -17.45 -15.30 6.11
N SER A 92 -17.80 -16.56 6.36
CA SER A 92 -16.88 -17.64 6.74
C SER A 92 -16.58 -18.55 5.54
N PRO A 93 -15.43 -19.26 5.57
CA PRO A 93 -15.14 -20.28 4.54
C PRO A 93 -16.28 -21.30 4.41
N GLY A 94 -16.77 -21.51 3.19
CA GLY A 94 -17.83 -22.47 2.89
C GLY A 94 -19.26 -21.94 3.05
N ASP A 95 -19.45 -20.72 3.54
CA ASP A 95 -20.79 -20.11 3.62
C ASP A 95 -21.42 -20.03 2.23
N LEU A 96 -22.72 -20.33 2.17
CA LEU A 96 -23.52 -20.22 0.96
C LEU A 96 -23.83 -18.74 0.72
N LEU A 97 -23.39 -18.21 -0.42
CA LEU A 97 -23.54 -16.80 -0.76
C LEU A 97 -24.74 -16.57 -1.67
N ALA A 98 -24.90 -17.43 -2.68
CA ALA A 98 -25.94 -17.30 -3.69
C ALA A 98 -26.33 -18.66 -4.25
N GLU A 99 -27.57 -18.77 -4.74
CA GLU A 99 -28.11 -19.93 -5.43
C GLU A 99 -28.69 -19.49 -6.78
N LEU A 100 -28.31 -20.22 -7.81
CA LEU A 100 -28.94 -20.11 -9.14
C LEU A 100 -30.06 -21.14 -9.24
N ASP A 101 -31.03 -20.88 -10.12
CA ASP A 101 -31.99 -21.89 -10.55
C ASP A 101 -31.25 -23.13 -11.03
N ASP A 102 -31.51 -24.26 -10.41
CA ASP A 102 -30.79 -25.51 -10.62
C ASP A 102 -31.63 -26.61 -11.30
N ASP A 103 -32.90 -26.33 -11.66
CA ASP A 103 -33.84 -27.27 -12.23
C ASP A 103 -33.26 -27.99 -13.48
N GLU A 104 -32.69 -27.24 -14.43
CA GLU A 104 -32.07 -27.80 -15.64
C GLU A 104 -30.88 -28.71 -15.31
N PHE A 105 -30.04 -28.30 -14.36
CA PHE A 105 -28.86 -29.04 -13.92
C PHE A 105 -29.24 -30.31 -13.16
N GLN A 106 -30.33 -30.29 -12.40
CA GLN A 106 -30.89 -31.49 -11.73
C GLN A 106 -31.37 -32.49 -12.76
N GLN A 107 -32.11 -32.05 -13.78
CA GLN A 107 -32.56 -32.93 -14.88
C GLN A 107 -31.36 -33.52 -15.64
N GLU A 108 -30.33 -32.76 -15.94
CA GLU A 108 -29.10 -33.24 -16.59
C GLU A 108 -28.40 -34.30 -15.73
N LEU A 109 -28.37 -34.13 -14.42
CA LEU A 109 -27.82 -35.09 -13.46
C LEU A 109 -28.63 -36.40 -13.47
N GLU A 110 -29.96 -36.33 -13.40
CA GLU A 110 -30.87 -37.47 -13.44
C GLU A 110 -30.73 -38.27 -14.75
N GLN A 111 -30.68 -37.57 -15.88
CA GLN A 111 -30.45 -38.19 -17.18
C GLN A 111 -29.10 -38.94 -17.20
N ALA A 112 -28.00 -38.31 -16.75
CA ALA A 112 -26.70 -38.97 -16.73
C ALA A 112 -26.67 -40.20 -15.78
N GLN A 113 -27.45 -40.16 -14.69
CA GLN A 113 -27.61 -41.32 -13.79
C GLN A 113 -28.34 -42.48 -14.50
N ALA A 114 -29.43 -42.21 -15.23
CA ALA A 114 -30.19 -43.19 -15.97
C ALA A 114 -29.35 -43.84 -17.08
N GLU A 115 -28.59 -43.03 -17.82
CA GLU A 115 -27.70 -43.53 -18.87
C GLU A 115 -26.58 -44.43 -18.33
N LEU A 116 -26.03 -44.10 -17.16
CA LEU A 116 -25.07 -44.98 -16.49
C LEU A 116 -25.70 -46.28 -16.05
N ALA A 117 -26.94 -46.26 -15.55
CA ALA A 117 -27.64 -47.46 -15.14
C ALA A 117 -27.87 -48.40 -16.33
N VAL A 118 -28.28 -47.88 -17.49
CA VAL A 118 -28.41 -48.66 -18.75
C VAL A 118 -27.06 -49.28 -19.13
N SER A 119 -25.99 -48.51 -19.16
CA SER A 119 -24.66 -49.03 -19.52
C SER A 119 -24.15 -50.12 -18.57
N ARG A 120 -24.48 -50.01 -17.28
CA ARG A 120 -24.17 -51.07 -16.29
C ARG A 120 -24.96 -52.38 -16.56
N ALA A 121 -26.24 -52.26 -16.92
CA ALA A 121 -27.06 -53.42 -17.28
C ALA A 121 -26.50 -54.12 -18.53
N THR A 122 -26.10 -53.38 -19.56
CA THR A 122 -25.45 -53.92 -20.76
C THR A 122 -24.11 -54.62 -20.44
N LEU A 123 -23.32 -54.04 -19.52
CA LEU A 123 -22.10 -54.74 -19.05
C LEU A 123 -22.42 -56.06 -18.36
N GLN A 124 -23.41 -56.07 -17.49
CA GLN A 124 -23.84 -57.29 -16.80
C GLN A 124 -24.33 -58.36 -17.77
N GLU A 125 -25.08 -57.98 -18.80
CA GLU A 125 -25.49 -58.87 -19.89
C GLU A 125 -24.28 -59.44 -20.62
N SER A 126 -23.32 -58.60 -21.02
CA SER A 126 -22.09 -59.01 -21.69
C SER A 126 -21.23 -59.98 -20.82
N GLU A 127 -21.13 -59.69 -19.52
CA GLU A 127 -20.42 -60.57 -18.57
C GLU A 127 -21.11 -61.93 -18.39
N ALA A 128 -22.44 -61.95 -18.39
CA ALA A 128 -23.22 -63.22 -18.35
C ALA A 128 -23.02 -64.07 -19.64
N ALA A 129 -23.04 -63.40 -20.82
CA ALA A 129 -22.75 -64.01 -22.10
C ALA A 129 -21.33 -64.62 -22.16
N LEU A 130 -20.32 -63.87 -21.67
CA LEU A 130 -18.94 -64.34 -21.56
C LEU A 130 -18.84 -65.55 -20.62
N ALA A 131 -19.53 -65.51 -19.48
CA ALA A 131 -19.55 -66.61 -18.55
C ALA A 131 -20.15 -67.89 -19.15
N LEU A 132 -21.20 -67.76 -20.01
CA LEU A 132 -21.77 -68.90 -20.78
C LEU A 132 -20.76 -69.45 -21.79
N ALA A 133 -20.17 -68.62 -22.65
CA ALA A 133 -19.18 -69.02 -23.64
C ALA A 133 -17.94 -69.67 -23.00
N ARG A 134 -17.51 -69.28 -21.84
CA ARG A 134 -16.41 -69.89 -21.08
C ARG A 134 -16.80 -71.31 -20.60
N LYS A 135 -18.06 -71.50 -20.17
CA LYS A 135 -18.59 -72.87 -19.80
C LYS A 135 -18.65 -73.83 -21.01
N GLU A 136 -19.04 -73.31 -22.17
CA GLU A 136 -19.09 -74.08 -23.43
C GLU A 136 -17.68 -74.46 -23.89
N LEU A 137 -16.71 -73.53 -23.84
CA LEU A 137 -15.31 -73.86 -24.12
C LEU A 137 -14.74 -74.88 -23.17
N ALA A 138 -15.03 -74.79 -21.86
CA ALA A 138 -14.61 -75.79 -20.89
C ALA A 138 -15.17 -77.16 -21.21
N ARG A 139 -16.48 -77.30 -21.61
CA ARG A 139 -17.11 -78.51 -22.04
C ARG A 139 -16.47 -79.05 -23.31
N ALA A 140 -16.23 -78.21 -24.33
CA ALA A 140 -15.56 -78.57 -25.57
C ALA A 140 -14.15 -79.18 -25.32
N ARG A 141 -13.39 -78.57 -24.41
CA ARG A 141 -12.06 -79.04 -23.97
C ARG A 141 -12.13 -80.43 -23.33
N GLU A 142 -13.12 -80.68 -22.46
CA GLU A 142 -13.31 -81.97 -21.80
C GLU A 142 -13.69 -83.05 -22.81
N LEU A 143 -14.66 -82.80 -23.72
CA LEU A 143 -15.06 -83.73 -24.78
C LEU A 143 -13.91 -83.99 -25.77
N ARG A 144 -13.07 -83.00 -26.08
CA ARG A 144 -11.88 -83.22 -26.91
C ARG A 144 -10.85 -84.13 -26.23
N ALA A 145 -10.64 -83.95 -24.92
CA ALA A 145 -9.77 -84.87 -24.17
C ALA A 145 -10.23 -86.30 -24.21
N GLN A 146 -11.55 -86.52 -24.26
CA GLN A 146 -12.19 -87.88 -24.44
C GLN A 146 -12.22 -88.31 -25.91
N ARG A 147 -11.69 -87.51 -26.89
CA ARG A 147 -11.70 -87.75 -28.33
C ARG A 147 -13.10 -87.77 -28.97
N ILE A 148 -14.09 -87.15 -28.36
CA ILE A 148 -15.46 -87.06 -28.83
C ILE A 148 -15.67 -85.81 -29.72
N ALA A 149 -15.12 -84.71 -29.38
CA ALA A 149 -15.25 -83.43 -30.12
C ALA A 149 -14.12 -83.28 -31.16
N SER A 150 -14.38 -82.54 -32.27
CA SER A 150 -13.43 -82.21 -33.29
C SER A 150 -12.55 -81.01 -32.87
N GLU A 151 -11.42 -80.82 -33.55
CA GLU A 151 -10.54 -79.68 -33.32
C GLU A 151 -11.22 -78.37 -33.74
N ALA A 152 -11.98 -78.38 -34.82
CA ALA A 152 -12.75 -77.24 -35.31
C ALA A 152 -13.84 -76.80 -34.31
N GLU A 153 -14.47 -77.68 -33.59
CA GLU A 153 -15.45 -77.35 -32.51
C GLU A 153 -14.76 -76.66 -31.34
N LEU A 154 -13.56 -77.14 -30.95
CA LEU A 154 -12.77 -76.49 -29.89
C LEU A 154 -12.30 -75.04 -30.30
N GLU A 155 -11.82 -74.93 -31.52
CA GLU A 155 -11.37 -73.59 -32.08
C GLU A 155 -12.56 -72.66 -32.18
N THR A 156 -13.74 -73.09 -32.62
CA THR A 156 -14.95 -72.29 -32.66
C THR A 156 -15.34 -71.78 -31.27
N ALA A 157 -15.34 -72.69 -30.26
CA ALA A 157 -15.66 -72.27 -28.90
C ALA A 157 -14.62 -71.33 -28.29
N ALA A 158 -13.32 -71.42 -28.66
CA ALA A 158 -12.26 -70.48 -28.22
C ALA A 158 -12.45 -69.13 -28.85
N THR A 159 -12.73 -69.09 -30.14
CA THR A 159 -12.97 -67.78 -30.85
C THR A 159 -14.22 -67.07 -30.31
N GLU A 160 -15.26 -67.79 -29.94
CA GLU A 160 -16.47 -67.22 -29.32
C GLU A 160 -16.15 -66.62 -27.96
N VAL A 161 -15.28 -67.22 -27.14
CA VAL A 161 -14.83 -66.59 -25.88
C VAL A 161 -14.08 -65.30 -26.14
N GLU A 162 -13.14 -65.23 -27.10
CA GLU A 162 -12.44 -64.06 -27.49
C GLU A 162 -13.39 -62.92 -27.93
N ALA A 163 -14.40 -63.26 -28.75
CA ALA A 163 -15.42 -62.30 -29.19
C ALA A 163 -16.21 -61.72 -28.00
N LYS A 164 -16.60 -62.56 -27.03
CA LYS A 164 -17.32 -62.12 -25.82
C LYS A 164 -16.41 -61.30 -24.88
N GLU A 165 -15.13 -61.63 -24.79
CA GLU A 165 -14.16 -60.81 -24.02
C GLU A 165 -14.02 -59.40 -24.61
N ALA A 166 -13.94 -59.29 -25.93
CA ALA A 166 -13.93 -58.00 -26.61
C ALA A 166 -15.24 -57.21 -26.35
N GLN A 167 -16.40 -57.91 -26.35
CA GLN A 167 -17.69 -57.30 -26.05
C GLN A 167 -17.78 -56.79 -24.60
N VAL A 168 -17.29 -57.54 -23.63
CA VAL A 168 -17.19 -57.09 -22.22
C VAL A 168 -16.25 -55.89 -22.10
N SER A 169 -15.11 -55.91 -22.79
CA SER A 169 -14.17 -54.78 -22.79
C SER A 169 -14.83 -53.50 -23.32
N LEU A 170 -15.58 -53.58 -24.43
CA LEU A 170 -16.34 -52.47 -24.98
C LEU A 170 -17.38 -51.94 -23.99
N ALA A 171 -18.18 -52.83 -23.40
CA ALA A 171 -19.20 -52.45 -22.43
C ALA A 171 -18.59 -51.76 -21.18
N ARG A 172 -17.44 -52.25 -20.71
CA ARG A 172 -16.68 -51.57 -19.61
C ARG A 172 -16.25 -50.17 -19.99
N ALA A 173 -15.73 -49.95 -21.19
CA ALA A 173 -15.36 -48.63 -21.67
C ALA A 173 -16.57 -47.70 -21.73
N GLN A 174 -17.74 -48.20 -22.15
CA GLN A 174 -18.99 -47.42 -22.14
C GLN A 174 -19.41 -47.03 -20.71
N VAL A 175 -19.33 -47.94 -19.74
CA VAL A 175 -19.60 -47.60 -18.33
C VAL A 175 -18.66 -46.49 -17.83
N GLN A 176 -17.37 -46.58 -18.14
CA GLN A 176 -16.40 -45.50 -17.76
C GLN A 176 -16.74 -44.17 -18.39
N GLN A 177 -17.13 -44.15 -19.66
CA GLN A 177 -17.58 -42.94 -20.37
C GLN A 177 -18.80 -42.32 -19.67
N ARG A 178 -19.84 -43.10 -19.35
CA ARG A 178 -21.05 -42.63 -18.67
C ARG A 178 -20.78 -42.18 -17.23
N GLN A 179 -19.84 -42.83 -16.54
CA GLN A 179 -19.38 -42.37 -15.22
C GLN A 179 -18.71 -40.97 -15.29
N ALA A 180 -17.95 -40.71 -16.35
CA ALA A 180 -17.35 -39.38 -16.57
C ALA A 180 -18.44 -38.33 -16.85
N ALA A 181 -19.44 -38.65 -17.68
CA ALA A 181 -20.59 -37.78 -17.95
C ALA A 181 -21.36 -37.44 -16.66
N LEU A 182 -21.64 -38.45 -15.83
CA LEU A 182 -22.29 -38.23 -14.53
C LEU A 182 -21.48 -37.34 -13.60
N ARG A 183 -20.15 -37.49 -13.54
CA ARG A 183 -19.30 -36.60 -12.74
C ARG A 183 -19.38 -35.16 -13.25
N ASN A 184 -19.39 -34.94 -14.57
CA ASN A 184 -19.49 -33.59 -15.16
C ASN A 184 -20.84 -32.93 -14.82
N ALA A 185 -21.96 -33.67 -14.96
CA ALA A 185 -23.30 -33.18 -14.59
C ALA A 185 -23.35 -32.78 -13.10
N ARG A 186 -22.77 -33.62 -12.22
CA ARG A 186 -22.69 -33.30 -10.79
C ARG A 186 -21.87 -32.08 -10.47
N ILE A 187 -20.75 -31.88 -11.16
CA ILE A 187 -19.90 -30.69 -11.00
C ILE A 187 -20.65 -29.42 -11.45
N ARG A 188 -21.36 -29.49 -12.58
CA ARG A 188 -22.15 -28.37 -13.10
C ARG A 188 -23.29 -27.97 -12.15
N LEU A 189 -24.01 -28.95 -11.62
CA LEU A 189 -24.99 -28.72 -10.56
C LEU A 189 -24.33 -28.08 -9.32
N GLY A 190 -23.13 -28.53 -8.94
CA GLY A 190 -22.40 -27.89 -7.82
C GLY A 190 -22.07 -26.41 -8.05
N TYR A 191 -21.95 -25.97 -9.30
CA TYR A 191 -21.71 -24.57 -9.63
C TYR A 191 -22.93 -23.66 -9.51
N THR A 192 -24.14 -24.20 -9.36
CA THR A 192 -25.35 -23.41 -9.08
C THR A 192 -25.38 -22.91 -7.64
N ARG A 193 -24.66 -23.58 -6.72
CA ARG A 193 -24.49 -23.17 -5.33
C ARG A 193 -23.15 -22.48 -5.15
N ILE A 194 -23.22 -21.16 -5.00
CA ILE A 194 -22.05 -20.31 -4.94
C ILE A 194 -21.65 -20.12 -3.48
N GLN A 195 -20.52 -20.72 -3.10
CA GLN A 195 -20.00 -20.69 -1.74
C GLN A 195 -18.75 -19.82 -1.64
N ALA A 196 -18.47 -19.36 -0.43
CA ALA A 196 -17.27 -18.58 -0.13
C ALA A 196 -16.02 -19.47 -0.16
N GLU A 197 -15.31 -19.49 -1.28
CA GLU A 197 -14.02 -20.17 -1.43
C GLU A 197 -12.89 -19.26 -0.90
N VAL A 198 -12.89 -18.95 0.40
CA VAL A 198 -11.90 -18.10 1.07
C VAL A 198 -11.04 -18.90 2.02
N GLU A 199 -9.79 -18.46 2.21
CA GLU A 199 -8.88 -19.13 3.14
C GLU A 199 -9.15 -18.69 4.59
N GLU A 200 -9.21 -19.65 5.50
CA GLU A 200 -9.42 -19.44 6.94
C GLU A 200 -8.31 -18.60 7.61
N ARG A 201 -7.10 -18.66 7.05
CA ARG A 201 -5.90 -17.97 7.58
C ARG A 201 -5.91 -16.45 7.40
N THR A 202 -6.77 -15.90 6.58
CA THR A 202 -6.74 -14.48 6.19
C THR A 202 -7.62 -13.57 7.05
N GLY A 203 -8.18 -14.05 8.16
CA GLY A 203 -9.04 -13.26 9.05
C GLY A 203 -10.50 -13.16 8.59
N SER A 204 -11.27 -12.20 9.10
CA SER A 204 -12.68 -12.06 8.76
C SER A 204 -12.89 -11.47 7.37
N TRP A 205 -13.75 -12.10 6.59
CA TRP A 205 -14.19 -11.60 5.31
C TRP A 205 -15.54 -10.90 5.46
N ARG A 206 -15.74 -9.85 4.68
CA ARG A 206 -17.03 -9.14 4.61
C ARG A 206 -17.46 -8.91 3.18
N VAL A 207 -18.77 -8.89 2.98
CA VAL A 207 -19.35 -8.47 1.70
C VAL A 207 -19.11 -6.98 1.51
N GLY A 208 -18.36 -6.61 0.48
CA GLY A 208 -18.05 -5.23 0.15
C GLY A 208 -19.12 -4.57 -0.71
N GLU A 209 -19.42 -5.18 -1.84
CA GLU A 209 -20.40 -4.67 -2.81
C GLU A 209 -21.25 -5.84 -3.32
N ARG A 210 -22.53 -5.55 -3.55
CA ARG A 210 -23.45 -6.43 -4.27
C ARG A 210 -23.64 -5.85 -5.68
N LEU A 211 -23.44 -6.69 -6.70
CA LEU A 211 -23.40 -6.25 -8.09
C LEU A 211 -24.65 -6.68 -8.88
N VAL A 212 -25.43 -7.61 -8.33
CA VAL A 212 -26.63 -8.17 -8.96
C VAL A 212 -27.74 -8.35 -7.92
N ASP A 213 -28.97 -8.44 -8.40
CA ASP A 213 -30.17 -8.70 -7.60
C ASP A 213 -30.79 -10.06 -7.95
N PRO A 214 -31.51 -10.73 -7.00
CA PRO A 214 -32.31 -11.90 -7.29
C PRO A 214 -33.30 -11.66 -8.43
N GLY A 215 -33.53 -12.68 -9.27
CA GLY A 215 -34.30 -12.60 -10.52
C GLY A 215 -33.46 -12.15 -11.74
N SER A 216 -32.18 -11.86 -11.56
CA SER A 216 -31.28 -11.50 -12.68
C SER A 216 -30.81 -12.74 -13.41
N LEU A 217 -30.88 -12.73 -14.74
CA LEU A 217 -30.25 -13.74 -15.60
C LEU A 217 -28.74 -13.47 -15.72
N LEU A 218 -27.91 -14.36 -15.18
CA LEU A 218 -26.47 -14.24 -15.15
C LEU A 218 -25.81 -15.13 -16.21
N GLN A 219 -24.81 -14.60 -16.87
CA GLN A 219 -23.94 -15.40 -17.75
C GLN A 219 -22.73 -15.92 -16.95
N ALA A 220 -22.11 -16.99 -17.43
CA ALA A 220 -20.86 -17.48 -16.84
C ALA A 220 -19.81 -16.37 -16.73
N ASN A 221 -19.10 -16.30 -15.61
CA ASN A 221 -18.14 -15.26 -15.22
C ASN A 221 -18.73 -13.87 -14.94
N THR A 222 -20.05 -13.74 -14.76
CA THR A 222 -20.64 -12.50 -14.28
C THR A 222 -20.36 -12.34 -12.78
N PRO A 223 -19.73 -11.22 -12.33
CA PRO A 223 -19.52 -10.96 -10.91
C PRO A 223 -20.86 -10.73 -10.19
N ILE A 224 -21.02 -11.35 -9.03
CA ILE A 224 -22.23 -11.29 -8.19
C ILE A 224 -22.01 -10.32 -7.02
N LEU A 225 -20.91 -10.50 -6.31
CA LEU A 225 -20.54 -9.69 -5.16
C LEU A 225 -19.02 -9.66 -4.97
N THR A 226 -18.55 -8.72 -4.14
CA THR A 226 -17.16 -8.67 -3.73
C THR A 226 -17.01 -9.04 -2.26
N LEU A 227 -16.00 -9.85 -1.96
CA LEU A 227 -15.56 -10.10 -0.59
C LEU A 227 -14.27 -9.32 -0.33
N VAL A 228 -14.22 -8.64 0.81
CA VAL A 228 -13.05 -7.86 1.24
C VAL A 228 -12.57 -8.35 2.60
N ASN A 229 -11.27 -8.50 2.72
CA ASN A 229 -10.64 -8.76 3.99
C ASN A 229 -10.21 -7.43 4.63
N LEU A 230 -10.67 -7.18 5.86
CA LEU A 230 -10.36 -5.96 6.60
C LEU A 230 -9.17 -6.10 7.53
N GLN A 231 -8.57 -7.29 7.65
CA GLN A 231 -7.46 -7.61 8.53
C GLN A 231 -6.45 -8.52 7.82
N PRO A 232 -5.29 -7.98 7.49
CA PRO A 232 -4.80 -6.61 7.63
C PRO A 232 -5.31 -5.67 6.51
N LEU A 233 -5.05 -4.37 6.68
CA LEU A 233 -5.15 -3.40 5.59
C LEU A 233 -3.76 -3.03 5.06
N THR A 234 -3.73 -2.49 3.86
CA THR A 234 -2.51 -1.96 3.25
C THR A 234 -2.72 -0.50 2.88
N ALA A 235 -1.86 0.40 3.37
CA ALA A 235 -1.83 1.76 2.82
C ALA A 235 -0.89 1.78 1.61
N ARG A 236 -1.41 2.25 0.49
CA ARG A 236 -0.65 2.49 -0.73
C ARG A 236 -0.31 3.95 -0.84
N MET A 237 0.98 4.26 -0.89
CA MET A 237 1.49 5.60 -1.09
C MET A 237 2.48 5.63 -2.25
N TYR A 238 2.62 6.82 -2.86
CA TYR A 238 3.56 7.04 -3.95
C TYR A 238 4.65 7.98 -3.48
N VAL A 239 5.91 7.57 -3.66
CA VAL A 239 7.07 8.29 -3.19
C VAL A 239 7.95 8.74 -4.36
N THR A 240 8.58 9.92 -4.22
CA THR A 240 9.50 10.45 -5.22
C THR A 240 10.83 9.68 -5.20
N GLU A 241 11.63 9.77 -6.26
CA GLU A 241 12.96 9.17 -6.35
C GLU A 241 13.88 9.63 -5.20
N ARG A 242 13.79 10.90 -4.79
CA ARG A 242 14.57 11.46 -3.68
C ARG A 242 14.24 10.78 -2.35
N ASP A 243 12.96 10.52 -2.08
CA ASP A 243 12.51 9.95 -0.82
C ASP A 243 12.66 8.43 -0.82
N TYR A 244 12.58 7.81 -2.00
CA TYR A 244 12.74 6.36 -2.19
C TYR A 244 14.05 5.82 -1.60
N ALA A 245 15.16 6.54 -1.83
CA ALA A 245 16.49 6.16 -1.33
C ALA A 245 16.58 6.12 0.22
N ARG A 246 15.61 6.73 0.92
CA ARG A 246 15.56 6.86 2.38
C ARG A 246 14.59 5.86 3.02
N LEU A 247 13.84 5.11 2.20
CA LEU A 247 12.87 4.12 2.65
C LEU A 247 13.45 2.70 2.55
N ALA A 248 13.11 1.89 3.54
CA ALA A 248 13.49 0.48 3.59
C ALA A 248 12.33 -0.35 4.17
N VAL A 249 12.23 -1.60 3.73
CA VAL A 249 11.28 -2.58 4.27
C VAL A 249 11.55 -2.78 5.76
N GLY A 250 10.50 -2.87 6.57
CA GLY A 250 10.55 -3.02 8.02
C GLY A 250 10.59 -1.69 8.79
N GLN A 251 10.66 -0.53 8.12
CA GLN A 251 10.58 0.75 8.83
C GLN A 251 9.20 0.94 9.45
N ALA A 252 9.20 1.42 10.70
CA ALA A 252 7.97 1.75 11.42
C ALA A 252 7.27 2.97 10.79
N ALA A 253 5.97 2.85 10.60
CA ALA A 253 5.11 3.89 10.12
C ALA A 253 4.00 4.21 11.12
N ARG A 254 3.63 5.47 11.20
CA ARG A 254 2.48 5.94 11.96
C ARG A 254 1.48 6.56 10.99
N LEU A 255 0.22 6.20 11.17
CA LEU A 255 -0.85 6.65 10.28
C LEU A 255 -1.89 7.42 11.08
N THR A 256 -2.39 8.48 10.47
CA THR A 256 -3.54 9.26 10.95
C THR A 256 -4.59 9.33 9.84
N SER A 257 -5.86 9.41 10.23
CA SER A 257 -6.97 9.52 9.29
C SER A 257 -7.94 10.61 9.74
N THR A 258 -8.44 11.38 8.79
CA THR A 258 -9.47 12.41 9.06
C THR A 258 -10.77 11.80 9.56
N ALA A 259 -11.06 10.53 9.24
CA ALA A 259 -12.24 9.82 9.74
C ALA A 259 -12.14 9.50 11.23
N HIS A 260 -10.94 9.50 11.83
CA HIS A 260 -10.70 9.23 13.24
C HIS A 260 -9.75 10.27 13.85
N PRO A 261 -10.21 11.52 14.08
CA PRO A 261 -9.35 12.58 14.61
C PRO A 261 -8.72 12.18 15.94
N GLY A 262 -7.41 12.41 16.08
CA GLY A 262 -6.64 12.08 17.28
C GLY A 262 -6.27 10.60 17.44
N ALA A 263 -6.79 9.70 16.63
CA ALA A 263 -6.36 8.30 16.64
C ALA A 263 -5.09 8.11 15.80
N GLN A 264 -4.15 7.33 16.33
CA GLN A 264 -2.94 6.94 15.65
C GLN A 264 -2.94 5.43 15.44
N PHE A 265 -2.60 5.00 14.23
CA PHE A 265 -2.48 3.60 13.86
C PHE A 265 -1.02 3.30 13.55
N SER A 266 -0.55 2.16 14.03
CA SER A 266 0.80 1.70 13.76
C SER A 266 0.81 0.80 12.53
N GLY A 267 1.87 0.89 11.74
CA GLY A 267 2.13 0.04 10.61
C GLY A 267 3.62 -0.08 10.34
N GLU A 268 3.98 -0.84 9.33
CA GLU A 268 5.35 -1.01 8.87
C GLU A 268 5.44 -1.01 7.35
N VAL A 269 6.56 -0.59 6.81
CA VAL A 269 6.84 -0.67 5.37
C VAL A 269 6.98 -2.15 4.99
N ALA A 270 5.96 -2.68 4.32
CA ALA A 270 5.91 -4.08 3.94
C ALA A 270 6.60 -4.34 2.59
N ARG A 271 6.38 -3.46 1.62
CA ARG A 271 6.91 -3.59 0.27
C ARG A 271 7.22 -2.24 -0.35
N ILE A 272 8.27 -2.21 -1.15
CA ILE A 272 8.68 -1.05 -1.96
C ILE A 272 8.81 -1.56 -3.39
N ALA A 273 8.07 -0.95 -4.33
CA ALA A 273 8.15 -1.33 -5.73
C ALA A 273 9.54 -1.00 -6.29
N PRO A 274 10.16 -1.92 -7.04
CA PRO A 274 11.47 -1.67 -7.66
C PRO A 274 11.40 -0.77 -8.89
N GLU A 275 10.21 -0.43 -9.35
CA GLU A 275 9.94 0.29 -10.59
C GLU A 275 9.25 1.62 -10.30
N PHE A 276 9.66 2.65 -11.03
CA PHE A 276 9.04 3.96 -11.02
C PHE A 276 8.05 4.10 -12.18
N ARG A 277 6.89 4.68 -11.93
CA ARG A 277 5.95 5.04 -12.99
C ARG A 277 6.54 6.15 -13.85
N GLU A 278 6.68 5.92 -15.13
CA GLU A 278 7.29 6.89 -16.06
C GLU A 278 6.59 8.26 -16.04
N ALA A 279 5.25 8.27 -16.00
CA ALA A 279 4.45 9.49 -16.06
C ALA A 279 4.63 10.40 -14.82
N SER A 280 4.73 9.83 -13.62
CA SER A 280 4.80 10.59 -12.36
C SER A 280 6.17 10.55 -11.68
N ARG A 281 7.09 9.68 -12.13
CA ARG A 281 8.40 9.41 -11.52
C ARG A 281 8.29 9.05 -10.03
N GLN A 282 7.26 8.27 -9.71
CA GLN A 282 6.98 7.83 -8.35
C GLN A 282 6.98 6.31 -8.26
N ALA A 283 7.49 5.77 -7.18
CA ALA A 283 7.40 4.37 -6.83
C ALA A 283 6.27 4.11 -5.84
N LEU A 284 5.64 2.93 -5.96
CA LEU A 284 4.64 2.47 -5.00
C LEU A 284 5.32 1.92 -3.75
N VAL A 285 4.86 2.37 -2.59
CA VAL A 285 5.23 1.81 -1.28
C VAL A 285 3.97 1.35 -0.57
N GLU A 286 4.02 0.15 -0.01
CA GLU A 286 2.92 -0.48 0.70
C GLU A 286 3.26 -0.61 2.19
N ILE A 287 2.38 -0.07 3.02
CA ILE A 287 2.46 -0.14 4.48
C ILE A 287 1.42 -1.14 4.98
N HIS A 288 1.88 -2.13 5.71
CA HIS A 288 1.02 -3.10 6.39
C HIS A 288 0.47 -2.52 7.69
N ILE A 289 -0.84 -2.64 7.90
CA ILE A 289 -1.53 -2.04 9.04
C ILE A 289 -2.41 -3.09 9.70
N PRO A 290 -2.14 -3.50 10.93
CA PRO A 290 -3.06 -4.28 11.73
C PRO A 290 -4.35 -3.48 11.98
N ASN A 291 -5.51 -4.08 11.71
CA ASN A 291 -6.82 -3.43 11.85
C ASN A 291 -7.76 -4.27 12.72
N ALA A 292 -7.26 -4.79 13.86
CA ALA A 292 -8.00 -5.70 14.73
C ALA A 292 -9.36 -5.17 15.22
N GLY A 293 -9.51 -3.85 15.34
CA GLY A 293 -10.79 -3.22 15.70
C GLY A 293 -11.66 -2.86 14.50
N GLU A 294 -11.28 -3.20 13.28
CA GLU A 294 -11.96 -2.86 12.02
C GLU A 294 -12.39 -1.39 11.91
N ARG A 295 -11.65 -0.48 12.55
CA ARG A 295 -11.95 0.96 12.54
C ARG A 295 -11.61 1.61 11.20
N LEU A 296 -10.58 1.10 10.54
CA LEU A 296 -10.17 1.56 9.23
C LEU A 296 -10.93 0.77 8.15
N ARG A 297 -11.21 1.45 7.03
CA ARG A 297 -11.90 0.86 5.88
C ARG A 297 -11.08 1.07 4.60
N PRO A 298 -11.11 0.13 3.66
CA PRO A 298 -10.59 0.36 2.32
C PRO A 298 -11.22 1.61 1.70
N GLY A 299 -10.45 2.36 0.91
CA GLY A 299 -10.87 3.62 0.31
C GLY A 299 -10.63 4.86 1.16
N MET A 300 -10.36 4.73 2.47
CA MET A 300 -10.02 5.89 3.31
C MET A 300 -8.64 6.45 2.94
N PHE A 301 -8.53 7.79 3.01
CA PHE A 301 -7.25 8.49 2.92
C PHE A 301 -6.58 8.52 4.29
N VAL A 302 -5.28 8.35 4.27
CA VAL A 302 -4.43 8.39 5.47
C VAL A 302 -3.18 9.24 5.21
N GLU A 303 -2.76 9.93 6.24
CA GLU A 303 -1.43 10.51 6.30
C GLU A 303 -0.51 9.50 6.96
N VAL A 304 0.61 9.20 6.31
CA VAL A 304 1.58 8.18 6.71
C VAL A 304 2.90 8.86 7.04
N SER A 305 3.33 8.76 8.29
CA SER A 305 4.62 9.24 8.76
C SER A 305 5.57 8.06 8.97
N VAL A 306 6.54 7.90 8.08
CA VAL A 306 7.53 6.83 8.11
C VAL A 306 8.79 7.32 8.83
N ARG A 307 9.27 6.55 9.80
CA ARG A 307 10.54 6.78 10.49
C ARG A 307 11.68 6.32 9.61
N THR A 308 12.57 7.25 9.19
CA THR A 308 13.67 6.92 8.28
C THR A 308 15.00 6.75 9.00
N ARG A 309 15.39 7.74 9.81
CA ARG A 309 16.64 7.74 10.56
C ARG A 309 16.41 8.15 12.01
N THR A 310 17.13 7.53 12.91
CA THR A 310 17.16 7.93 14.32
C THR A 310 18.61 8.03 14.76
N ALA A 311 18.95 9.09 15.46
CA ALA A 311 20.21 9.23 16.17
C ALA A 311 19.89 9.34 17.65
N GLU A 312 20.35 8.35 18.41
CA GLU A 312 20.20 8.32 19.86
C GLU A 312 21.29 9.19 20.50
N GLN A 313 20.94 9.87 21.60
CA GLN A 313 21.86 10.76 22.34
C GLN A 313 22.62 11.75 21.43
N ALA A 314 21.93 12.27 20.43
CA ALA A 314 22.52 13.22 19.48
C ALA A 314 22.63 14.61 20.12
N THR A 315 23.72 15.33 19.82
CA THR A 315 23.83 16.76 20.11
C THR A 315 22.88 17.52 19.18
N VAL A 316 21.88 18.18 19.74
CA VAL A 316 20.87 18.90 18.99
C VAL A 316 20.83 20.39 19.39
N ILE A 317 20.51 21.23 18.40
CA ILE A 317 20.29 22.65 18.57
C ILE A 317 18.98 23.06 17.85
N PRO A 318 18.34 24.17 18.21
CA PRO A 318 17.25 24.73 17.42
C PRO A 318 17.72 25.09 16.02
N VAL A 319 16.90 24.82 15.00
CA VAL A 319 17.19 25.20 13.59
C VAL A 319 17.45 26.70 13.47
N ASP A 320 16.77 27.50 14.30
CA ASP A 320 16.95 28.93 14.35
C ASP A 320 18.34 29.40 14.82
N ALA A 321 19.17 28.52 15.37
CA ALA A 321 20.56 28.87 15.71
C ALA A 321 21.52 28.78 14.51
N LEU A 322 21.11 28.09 13.42
CA LEU A 322 21.95 27.90 12.24
C LEU A 322 22.10 29.25 11.46
N VAL A 323 23.32 29.56 11.10
CA VAL A 323 23.65 30.69 10.21
C VAL A 323 24.57 30.21 9.11
N GLU A 324 24.54 30.92 7.99
CA GLU A 324 25.50 30.72 6.90
C GLU A 324 26.40 31.94 6.79
N ARG A 325 27.70 31.73 6.91
CA ARG A 325 28.73 32.78 6.79
C ARG A 325 29.84 32.29 5.87
N ASP A 326 30.20 33.09 4.89
CA ASP A 326 31.26 32.79 3.91
C ASP A 326 31.10 31.40 3.26
N GLY A 327 29.85 31.01 2.96
CA GLY A 327 29.51 29.70 2.38
C GLY A 327 29.65 28.51 3.34
N ARG A 328 29.80 28.74 4.65
CA ARG A 328 29.84 27.72 5.69
C ARG A 328 28.65 27.83 6.62
N ARG A 329 28.03 26.70 6.90
CA ARG A 329 27.02 26.62 7.97
C ARG A 329 27.71 26.58 9.32
N GLY A 330 27.17 27.32 10.31
CA GLY A 330 27.71 27.36 11.65
C GLY A 330 26.70 27.91 12.64
N VAL A 331 27.13 28.05 13.87
CA VAL A 331 26.37 28.65 14.98
C VAL A 331 27.22 29.67 15.70
N PHE A 332 26.58 30.64 16.35
CA PHE A 332 27.25 31.48 17.33
C PHE A 332 27.08 30.87 18.72
N ARG A 333 28.18 30.31 19.25
CA ARG A 333 28.22 29.82 20.63
C ARG A 333 28.45 31.01 21.56
N VAL A 334 27.72 31.02 22.67
CA VAL A 334 27.95 31.97 23.76
C VAL A 334 29.14 31.49 24.57
N GLU A 335 30.18 32.30 24.66
CA GLU A 335 31.41 32.05 25.40
C GLU A 335 31.57 33.08 26.49
N GLU A 336 31.88 32.64 27.72
CA GLU A 336 32.14 33.55 28.85
C GLU A 336 33.63 33.84 28.93
N THR A 337 33.97 35.11 28.89
CA THR A 337 35.36 35.63 28.98
C THR A 337 35.48 36.58 30.14
N ASP A 338 36.69 36.92 30.54
CA ASP A 338 36.97 37.91 31.62
C ASP A 338 36.32 39.30 31.32
N SER A 339 36.00 39.58 30.06
CA SER A 339 35.37 40.81 29.59
C SER A 339 33.86 40.72 29.39
N GLY A 340 33.23 39.60 29.74
CA GLY A 340 31.79 39.33 29.58
C GLY A 340 31.48 38.24 28.53
N LEU A 341 30.20 38.17 28.12
CA LEU A 341 29.75 37.18 27.13
C LEU A 341 30.10 37.61 25.72
N VAL A 342 30.66 36.71 24.93
CA VAL A 342 31.03 36.96 23.52
C VAL A 342 30.44 35.86 22.60
N ALA A 343 30.16 36.25 21.35
CA ALA A 343 29.77 35.33 20.31
C ALA A 343 30.99 34.69 19.64
N ARG A 344 31.10 33.37 19.65
CA ARG A 344 32.13 32.66 18.91
C ARG A 344 31.48 31.89 17.75
N PHE A 345 31.85 32.20 16.52
CA PHE A 345 31.38 31.47 15.36
C PHE A 345 32.02 30.07 15.28
N VAL A 346 31.21 29.06 15.31
CA VAL A 346 31.65 27.66 15.23
C VAL A 346 31.02 27.05 13.96
N PRO A 347 31.82 26.70 12.95
CA PRO A 347 31.34 25.94 11.80
C PRO A 347 30.84 24.57 12.27
N VAL A 348 29.67 24.12 11.77
CA VAL A 348 29.08 22.82 12.13
C VAL A 348 28.69 22.05 10.89
N GLU A 349 28.87 20.73 11.00
CA GLU A 349 28.24 19.79 10.08
C GLU A 349 26.93 19.32 10.68
N THR A 350 25.86 19.39 9.90
CA THR A 350 24.51 19.06 10.35
C THR A 350 24.08 17.68 9.86
N GLY A 351 23.36 16.94 10.70
CA GLY A 351 22.78 15.64 10.39
C GLY A 351 21.26 15.73 10.20
N ILE A 352 20.53 14.98 11.04
CA ILE A 352 19.07 14.92 11.04
C ILE A 352 18.48 16.27 11.43
N GLU A 353 17.46 16.71 10.67
CA GLU A 353 16.64 17.87 10.99
C GLU A 353 15.20 17.40 11.19
N ALA A 354 14.65 17.64 12.38
CA ALA A 354 13.30 17.24 12.75
C ALA A 354 12.75 18.10 13.89
N ASP A 355 11.45 18.34 13.88
CA ASP A 355 10.71 19.01 14.96
C ASP A 355 11.34 20.36 15.39
N GLY A 356 11.85 21.16 14.42
CA GLY A 356 12.48 22.45 14.68
C GLY A 356 13.89 22.36 15.29
N ARG A 357 14.47 21.17 15.36
CA ARG A 357 15.82 20.89 15.86
C ARG A 357 16.69 20.30 14.77
N VAL A 358 17.99 20.46 14.90
CA VAL A 358 18.99 19.91 13.99
C VAL A 358 20.10 19.23 14.76
N GLN A 359 20.50 18.07 14.31
CA GLN A 359 21.65 17.35 14.84
C GLN A 359 22.95 18.01 14.40
N VAL A 360 23.87 18.21 15.32
CA VAL A 360 25.25 18.61 15.04
C VAL A 360 26.13 17.34 15.08
N LEU A 361 26.82 17.08 13.96
CA LEU A 361 27.71 15.92 13.82
C LEU A 361 29.13 16.26 14.27
N THR A 362 29.62 17.44 13.86
CA THR A 362 30.94 17.95 14.19
C THR A 362 30.93 19.49 14.24
N PRO A 363 31.73 20.15 15.08
CA PRO A 363 32.48 19.57 16.22
C PRO A 363 31.55 19.21 17.37
N ASP A 364 32.09 18.56 18.41
CA ASP A 364 31.35 18.38 19.67
C ASP A 364 31.02 19.75 20.27
N LEU A 365 29.71 20.04 20.34
CA LEU A 365 29.18 21.34 20.71
C LEU A 365 28.51 21.25 22.08
N ALA A 366 28.87 22.17 22.96
CA ALA A 366 28.29 22.26 24.30
C ALA A 366 28.04 23.71 24.70
N GLY A 367 27.20 23.94 25.69
CA GLY A 367 26.87 25.26 26.21
C GLY A 367 25.59 25.83 25.58
N ARG A 368 25.62 27.09 25.18
CA ARG A 368 24.45 27.81 24.62
C ARG A 368 24.78 28.35 23.22
N VAL A 369 23.78 28.33 22.34
CA VAL A 369 23.88 28.88 20.97
C VAL A 369 22.86 29.99 20.77
N VAL A 370 23.24 31.02 20.03
CA VAL A 370 22.36 32.19 19.75
C VAL A 370 21.29 31.78 18.74
N THR A 371 20.04 32.05 19.09
CA THR A 371 18.88 31.79 18.22
C THR A 371 18.33 33.07 17.58
N LEU A 372 18.19 34.13 18.38
CA LEU A 372 17.69 35.44 17.89
C LEU A 372 18.80 36.49 17.90
N GLY A 373 18.81 37.37 16.90
CA GLY A 373 19.85 38.41 16.77
C GLY A 373 21.14 37.99 16.08
N ARG A 374 21.23 36.70 15.66
CA ARG A 374 22.40 36.08 15.01
C ARG A 374 22.92 36.80 13.76
N HIS A 375 22.04 37.53 13.04
CA HIS A 375 22.39 38.28 11.82
C HIS A 375 23.23 39.54 12.09
N LEU A 376 23.20 40.03 13.33
CA LEU A 376 23.97 41.20 13.77
C LEU A 376 25.36 40.84 14.31
N LEU A 377 25.64 39.51 14.46
CA LEU A 377 26.85 39.04 15.11
C LEU A 377 27.99 38.84 14.12
N THR A 378 29.19 39.14 14.61
CA THR A 378 30.48 38.71 14.04
C THR A 378 31.25 37.97 15.11
N ASP A 379 32.29 37.24 14.74
CA ASP A 379 33.13 36.55 15.70
C ASP A 379 33.74 37.53 16.71
N GLY A 380 33.60 37.27 18.00
CA GLY A 380 34.06 38.15 19.07
C GLY A 380 33.09 39.28 19.49
N THR A 381 31.90 39.42 18.87
CA THR A 381 30.88 40.39 19.28
C THR A 381 30.45 40.19 20.72
N ARG A 382 30.43 41.23 21.54
CA ARG A 382 29.92 41.20 22.92
C ARG A 382 28.42 41.00 22.93
N LEU A 383 27.97 40.11 23.82
CA LEU A 383 26.57 39.69 23.93
C LEU A 383 25.95 40.18 25.24
N ARG A 384 24.67 40.52 25.16
CA ARG A 384 23.75 40.62 26.30
C ARG A 384 22.61 39.63 26.08
N LEU A 385 22.38 38.77 27.04
CA LEU A 385 21.22 37.87 26.99
C LEU A 385 19.96 38.66 27.34
N GLY A 386 18.91 38.53 26.50
CA GLY A 386 17.62 39.18 26.74
C GLY A 386 16.83 38.47 27.83
N GLU A 387 15.93 39.19 28.51
CA GLU A 387 15.10 38.68 29.62
C GLU A 387 14.15 37.53 29.23
N LEU A 388 13.99 37.20 27.97
CA LEU A 388 13.21 36.03 27.50
C LEU A 388 13.82 34.69 27.88
N ASP A 389 15.09 34.66 28.29
CA ASP A 389 15.78 33.42 28.70
C ASP A 389 15.52 33.03 30.17
N GLU A 390 15.01 33.94 31.00
CA GLU A 390 14.72 33.66 32.42
C GLU A 390 13.37 32.95 32.62
N VAL A 391 12.40 33.13 31.70
CA VAL A 391 11.05 32.58 31.84
C VAL A 391 10.99 31.03 31.56
N ILE A 392 11.98 30.51 30.85
CA ILE A 392 12.02 29.06 30.53
C ILE A 392 12.59 28.25 31.70
N ILE A 393 13.30 28.84 32.63
CA ILE A 393 13.95 28.16 33.78
C ILE A 393 12.98 27.96 34.95
N GLU A 394 11.92 28.77 35.08
CA GLU A 394 10.94 28.64 36.20
C GLU A 394 9.78 27.69 35.90
N GLY A 395 9.58 27.25 34.66
CA GLY A 395 8.49 26.35 34.26
C GLY A 395 8.82 24.85 34.36
N VAL A 396 10.04 24.47 34.77
CA VAL A 396 10.48 23.06 34.90
C VAL A 396 11.05 22.85 36.32
N ARG A 397 10.19 22.97 37.30
CA ARG A 397 10.37 22.42 38.65
C ARG A 397 9.14 21.63 39.07
#